data_289d2f47c611ed1e96d4fe2068b6bbcb
#
_entry.id   289d2f47c611ed1e96d4fe2068b6bbcb
#
_cell.length_a   1.000
_cell.length_b   1.000
_cell.length_c   1.000
_cell.angle_alpha   90.00
_cell.angle_beta   90.00
_cell.angle_gamma   90.00
#
_symmetry.space_group_name_H-M   'P 1'
#
loop_
_entity.id
_entity.type
_entity.pdbx_description
1 polymer ?
#
loop_
_entity_poly.entity_id
_entity_poly.type
_entity_poly.pdbx_seq_one_letter_code
_entity_poly.pdbx_strand_id
1 'polypeptide(L)'
;MPLYSKARKTTQVRQFPIFEGSLNPNCNPFISTPPIIHPKLGYLYYIHKKEKFMKWKGRRQSENINNAGRGGGRGGLALGGGGIILALVIFLITGDPFTALESTTKTAPQTQQEEYVMTQAEKDLYEYSAVVLADTEDAWSEILGKEGINYTPAKMDIFKDAINTGCGFAQAGTGPFYCSVDNKVYMDLSFFNNLVNDFGAKNGDFIVSYVISHEIGHHVQNVTGIMDQYQKLMQKLPEKERNALTVRLELQADYLAGVVARYQHDKGYLDEGDIDEAISTAWVIGDDAIQKKGQGYVVPESYTHGTSEQRVRWYQKGFQAGDLSEWDTFNLDPSQL
;
A
#
# COMPACT_ATOMS: atom_id res chain seq x y z
N MET A 1 -3.87 -26.03 14.64
CA MET A 1 -3.83 -26.81 13.40
C MET A 1 -2.99 -26.03 12.42
N PRO A 2 -1.91 -26.57 11.88
CA PRO A 2 -1.05 -25.86 10.94
C PRO A 2 -1.77 -25.64 9.62
N LEU A 3 -1.73 -24.41 9.12
CA LEU A 3 -2.45 -23.96 7.93
C LEU A 3 -1.81 -24.40 6.59
N TYR A 4 -0.60 -24.96 6.60
CA TYR A 4 0.03 -25.52 5.41
C TYR A 4 1.14 -26.50 5.79
N SER A 5 0.94 -27.78 5.60
CA SER A 5 2.01 -28.77 5.57
C SER A 5 1.90 -29.54 4.26
N LYS A 6 2.71 -29.14 3.26
CA LYS A 6 3.31 -30.05 2.26
C LYS A 6 4.16 -29.24 1.28
N ALA A 7 5.43 -29.47 1.33
CA ALA A 7 6.43 -29.66 0.30
C ALA A 7 7.77 -29.06 0.70
N ARG A 8 8.58 -29.83 1.43
CA ARG A 8 10.04 -29.57 1.43
C ARG A 8 10.65 -30.33 0.26
N LYS A 9 11.14 -29.62 -0.74
CA LYS A 9 12.26 -30.08 -1.56
C LYS A 9 13.42 -29.13 -1.29
N THR A 10 14.45 -29.69 -0.68
CA THR A 10 15.73 -29.05 -0.38
C THR A 10 16.44 -28.65 -1.66
N THR A 11 16.64 -27.35 -1.86
CA THR A 11 17.57 -26.80 -2.84
C THR A 11 18.64 -26.02 -2.10
N GLN A 12 19.90 -26.37 -2.33
CA GLN A 12 21.06 -25.75 -1.70
C GLN A 12 21.16 -24.26 -1.99
N VAL A 13 21.28 -23.48 -0.92
CA VAL A 13 21.50 -22.03 -0.95
C VAL A 13 22.97 -21.76 -1.32
N ARG A 14 23.20 -21.10 -2.46
CA ARG A 14 24.52 -20.50 -2.77
C ARG A 14 24.63 -19.19 -1.99
N GLN A 15 25.60 -19.12 -1.10
CA GLN A 15 25.99 -17.87 -0.41
C GLN A 15 26.64 -16.91 -1.40
N PHE A 16 26.17 -15.65 -1.40
CA PHE A 16 26.83 -14.53 -2.06
C PHE A 16 27.59 -13.70 -1.04
N PRO A 17 28.77 -13.15 -1.40
CA PRO A 17 29.64 -12.46 -0.46
C PRO A 17 29.08 -11.09 -0.04
N ILE A 18 29.22 -10.79 1.24
CA ILE A 18 28.90 -9.52 1.88
C ILE A 18 29.94 -8.48 1.45
N PHE A 19 29.50 -7.33 0.95
CA PHE A 19 30.37 -6.19 0.65
C PHE A 19 30.72 -5.48 1.96
N GLU A 20 31.96 -5.63 2.44
CA GLU A 20 32.56 -4.80 3.48
C GLU A 20 33.03 -3.47 2.85
N GLY A 21 32.25 -2.41 3.02
CA GLY A 21 32.65 -1.05 2.71
C GLY A 21 33.18 -0.35 3.96
N SER A 22 34.47 -0.08 4.01
CA SER A 22 35.14 0.62 5.10
C SER A 22 34.67 2.08 5.21
N LEU A 23 34.22 2.47 6.40
CA LEU A 23 33.93 3.86 6.78
C LEU A 23 35.24 4.67 6.91
N ASN A 24 35.34 5.75 6.17
CA ASN A 24 36.43 6.70 6.27
C ASN A 24 36.01 7.84 7.24
N PRO A 25 36.73 8.09 8.38
CA PRO A 25 36.35 9.02 9.40
C PRO A 25 37.04 10.39 9.26
N ASN A 26 36.87 11.13 8.17
CA ASN A 26 37.34 12.49 8.07
C ASN A 26 36.46 13.34 7.15
N CYS A 27 35.40 13.93 7.71
CA CYS A 27 34.76 15.11 7.15
C CYS A 27 34.41 16.09 8.24
N ASN A 28 35.11 17.23 8.23
CA ASN A 28 34.93 18.39 9.11
C ASN A 28 33.65 19.16 8.75
N PRO A 29 32.86 19.67 9.71
CA PRO A 29 31.64 20.41 9.41
C PRO A 29 31.98 21.91 9.22
N PHE A 30 31.89 22.39 7.99
CA PHE A 30 31.78 23.84 7.74
C PHE A 30 30.31 24.24 7.80
N ILE A 31 29.98 25.04 8.80
CA ILE A 31 28.69 25.71 8.95
C ILE A 31 28.68 26.89 7.96
N SER A 32 27.84 26.80 6.92
CA SER A 32 27.47 27.95 6.09
C SER A 32 25.97 28.18 6.22
N THR A 33 25.61 29.40 6.68
CA THR A 33 24.24 29.89 6.76
C THR A 33 23.56 29.87 5.37
N PRO A 34 22.31 29.41 5.25
CA PRO A 34 21.61 29.43 3.96
C PRO A 34 21.14 30.85 3.60
N PRO A 35 21.19 31.25 2.32
CA PRO A 35 20.64 32.52 1.86
C PRO A 35 19.11 32.51 1.94
N ILE A 36 18.55 33.66 2.34
CA ILE A 36 17.09 33.91 2.37
C ILE A 36 16.56 33.90 0.93
N ILE A 37 15.80 32.88 0.55
CA ILE A 37 15.19 32.75 -0.78
C ILE A 37 13.75 33.26 -0.70
N HIS A 38 13.43 34.25 -1.54
CA HIS A 38 12.10 34.82 -1.71
C HIS A 38 11.12 33.76 -2.28
N PRO A 39 9.86 33.63 -1.77
CA PRO A 39 8.97 32.50 -2.08
C PRO A 39 8.37 32.51 -3.51
N LYS A 40 8.74 33.40 -4.40
CA LYS A 40 8.20 33.47 -5.78
C LYS A 40 9.13 32.94 -6.88
N LEU A 41 10.37 32.53 -6.58
CA LEU A 41 11.29 31.97 -7.58
C LEU A 41 11.51 30.46 -7.48
N GLY A 42 10.95 29.80 -6.49
CA GLY A 42 11.11 28.35 -6.28
C GLY A 42 10.38 27.45 -7.29
N TYR A 43 9.37 27.98 -7.98
CA TYR A 43 8.52 27.17 -8.88
C TYR A 43 9.13 26.88 -10.25
N LEU A 44 10.11 27.66 -10.69
CA LEU A 44 10.76 27.50 -12.02
C LEU A 44 12.08 26.75 -11.99
N TYR A 45 12.69 26.54 -10.82
CA TYR A 45 13.97 25.82 -10.72
C TYR A 45 13.83 24.30 -10.62
N TYR A 46 12.61 23.81 -10.38
CA TYR A 46 12.33 22.37 -10.18
C TYR A 46 12.09 21.60 -11.49
N ILE A 47 11.97 22.29 -12.63
CA ILE A 47 11.57 21.66 -13.92
C ILE A 47 12.77 21.02 -14.68
N HIS A 48 14.01 21.12 -14.20
CA HIS A 48 15.20 20.65 -14.95
C HIS A 48 16.03 19.55 -14.27
N LYS A 49 15.59 18.98 -13.15
CA LYS A 49 16.11 17.69 -12.75
C LYS A 49 15.29 16.64 -13.52
N LYS A 50 15.89 15.92 -14.46
CA LYS A 50 15.29 14.71 -15.03
C LYS A 50 14.97 13.78 -13.85
N GLU A 51 13.74 13.86 -13.38
CA GLU A 51 13.20 12.86 -12.45
C GLU A 51 13.25 11.55 -13.23
N LYS A 52 14.01 10.60 -12.70
CA LYS A 52 14.00 9.24 -13.22
C LYS A 52 12.70 8.62 -12.70
N PHE A 53 11.72 8.51 -13.55
CA PHE A 53 10.48 7.78 -13.27
C PHE A 53 10.65 6.33 -13.68
N MET A 54 10.00 5.41 -12.97
CA MET A 54 9.86 4.02 -13.37
C MET A 54 9.51 3.93 -14.87
N LYS A 55 10.08 2.96 -15.58
CA LYS A 55 9.90 2.79 -17.04
C LYS A 55 8.52 2.24 -17.36
N TRP A 56 7.48 3.07 -17.26
CA TRP A 56 6.12 2.63 -17.48
C TRP A 56 5.53 3.03 -18.86
N LYS A 57 6.02 4.13 -19.49
CA LYS A 57 5.48 4.64 -20.75
C LYS A 57 5.62 3.64 -21.89
N GLY A 58 4.50 3.40 -22.58
CA GLY A 58 4.46 2.45 -23.70
C GLY A 58 4.37 0.98 -23.31
N ARG A 59 4.23 0.66 -22.02
CA ARG A 59 3.99 -0.69 -21.53
C ARG A 59 2.51 -1.05 -21.57
N ARG A 60 2.20 -2.35 -21.39
CA ARG A 60 0.82 -2.86 -21.31
C ARG A 60 0.06 -2.18 -20.17
N GLN A 61 -1.13 -1.74 -20.46
CA GLN A 61 -2.09 -1.26 -19.45
C GLN A 61 -3.14 -2.34 -19.21
N SER A 62 -3.57 -2.49 -17.96
CA SER A 62 -4.67 -3.37 -17.61
C SER A 62 -6.00 -2.83 -18.12
N GLU A 63 -6.86 -3.72 -18.60
CA GLU A 63 -8.26 -3.42 -18.93
C GLU A 63 -9.18 -3.54 -17.69
N ASN A 64 -8.63 -4.00 -16.56
CA ASN A 64 -9.36 -4.16 -15.30
C ASN A 64 -9.40 -2.88 -14.44
N ILE A 65 -8.96 -1.74 -14.98
CA ILE A 65 -9.06 -0.43 -14.32
C ILE A 65 -10.23 0.38 -14.89
N ASN A 66 -10.95 1.09 -14.04
CA ASN A 66 -12.10 1.88 -14.42
C ASN A 66 -12.11 3.25 -13.73
N ASN A 67 -12.48 4.31 -14.47
CA ASN A 67 -12.80 5.59 -13.87
C ASN A 67 -14.27 5.54 -13.39
N ALA A 68 -14.45 5.33 -12.10
CA ALA A 68 -15.77 5.20 -11.48
C ALA A 68 -16.49 6.55 -11.28
N GLY A 69 -15.84 7.66 -11.66
CA GLY A 69 -16.46 8.99 -11.58
C GLY A 69 -16.30 9.64 -10.20
N ARG A 70 -17.07 10.69 -9.97
CA ARG A 70 -17.08 11.50 -8.75
C ARG A 70 -18.34 11.26 -7.96
N GLY A 71 -18.22 10.88 -6.68
CA GLY A 71 -19.35 10.74 -5.78
C GLY A 71 -19.89 12.11 -5.32
N GLY A 72 -21.10 12.47 -5.76
CA GLY A 72 -21.81 13.68 -5.31
C GLY A 72 -22.40 13.49 -3.92
N GLY A 73 -21.68 13.87 -2.87
CA GLY A 73 -22.22 14.00 -1.50
C GLY A 73 -22.52 15.46 -1.19
N ARG A 74 -23.77 15.94 -1.37
CA ARG A 74 -24.19 17.21 -0.76
C ARG A 74 -24.24 17.01 0.77
N GLY A 75 -23.19 17.48 1.46
CA GLY A 75 -23.13 17.50 2.92
C GLY A 75 -21.83 16.96 3.54
N GLY A 76 -20.80 16.71 2.77
CA GLY A 76 -19.48 16.42 3.32
C GLY A 76 -18.90 17.65 4.00
N LEU A 77 -18.75 17.61 5.33
CA LEU A 77 -17.80 18.49 6.01
C LEU A 77 -16.47 18.33 5.27
N ALA A 78 -15.98 19.41 4.68
CA ALA A 78 -14.63 19.48 4.15
C ALA A 78 -13.66 19.34 5.33
N LEU A 79 -13.31 18.11 5.65
CA LEU A 79 -12.26 17.80 6.59
C LEU A 79 -10.95 18.10 5.86
N GLY A 80 -10.35 19.25 6.17
CA GLY A 80 -9.00 19.53 5.76
C GLY A 80 -8.04 18.40 6.19
N GLY A 81 -6.75 18.46 5.81
CA GLY A 81 -5.77 17.38 5.98
C GLY A 81 -5.77 16.57 7.31
N GLY A 82 -6.48 17.03 8.34
CA GLY A 82 -6.78 16.27 9.55
C GLY A 82 -7.80 15.12 9.38
N GLY A 83 -8.58 15.08 8.29
CA GLY A 83 -9.63 14.07 8.09
C GLY A 83 -9.08 12.70 7.71
N ILE A 84 -7.97 12.65 6.99
CA ILE A 84 -7.28 11.39 6.61
C ILE A 84 -6.65 10.75 7.85
N ILE A 85 -6.00 11.58 8.69
CA ILE A 85 -5.46 11.12 9.97
C ILE A 85 -6.59 10.60 10.85
N LEU A 86 -7.75 11.26 10.85
CA LEU A 86 -8.91 10.85 11.64
C LEU A 86 -9.51 9.53 11.13
N ALA A 87 -9.62 9.32 9.83
CA ALA A 87 -10.13 8.08 9.24
C ALA A 87 -9.18 6.91 9.51
N LEU A 88 -7.86 7.10 9.34
CA LEU A 88 -6.84 6.14 9.72
C LEU A 88 -6.83 5.88 11.24
N VAL A 89 -6.96 6.92 12.08
CA VAL A 89 -7.04 6.77 13.54
C VAL A 89 -8.33 6.05 13.95
N ILE A 90 -9.45 6.32 13.31
CA ILE A 90 -10.72 5.63 13.59
C ILE A 90 -10.63 4.15 13.15
N PHE A 91 -10.04 3.87 11.99
CA PHE A 91 -9.74 2.51 11.55
C PHE A 91 -8.79 1.80 12.54
N LEU A 92 -7.76 2.49 13.03
CA LEU A 92 -6.83 1.99 14.04
C LEU A 92 -7.50 1.71 15.40
N ILE A 93 -8.54 2.47 15.77
CA ILE A 93 -9.26 2.29 17.04
C ILE A 93 -10.33 1.21 16.94
N THR A 94 -11.01 1.08 15.80
CA THR A 94 -12.16 0.18 15.65
C THR A 94 -11.80 -1.16 15.00
N GLY A 95 -10.64 -1.26 14.37
CA GLY A 95 -10.21 -2.45 13.62
C GLY A 95 -11.12 -2.76 12.41
N ASP A 96 -12.07 -1.87 12.14
CA ASP A 96 -13.03 -2.00 11.06
C ASP A 96 -13.23 -0.63 10.42
N PRO A 97 -12.83 -0.44 9.15
CA PRO A 97 -13.01 0.81 8.43
C PRO A 97 -14.48 1.20 8.31
N PHE A 98 -15.41 0.28 8.57
CA PHE A 98 -16.84 0.45 8.39
C PHE A 98 -17.59 0.79 9.70
N THR A 99 -17.14 0.34 10.88
CA THR A 99 -17.81 0.70 12.16
C THR A 99 -17.66 2.18 12.51
N ALA A 100 -16.60 2.82 12.10
CA ALA A 100 -16.46 4.28 12.25
C ALA A 100 -17.46 5.04 11.38
N LEU A 101 -17.89 4.45 10.27
CA LEU A 101 -18.85 5.02 9.34
C LEU A 101 -20.30 4.74 9.76
N GLU A 102 -20.58 3.60 10.39
CA GLU A 102 -21.92 3.21 10.86
C GLU A 102 -22.47 4.14 11.95
N SER A 103 -21.61 4.69 12.78
CA SER A 103 -22.04 5.65 13.84
C SER A 103 -22.46 7.01 13.29
N THR A 104 -22.11 7.34 12.04
CA THR A 104 -22.49 8.61 11.40
C THR A 104 -23.57 8.47 10.32
N THR A 105 -23.93 7.24 9.89
CA THR A 105 -24.84 7.03 8.75
C THR A 105 -25.98 6.08 9.07
N LYS A 106 -27.01 6.60 9.75
CA LYS A 106 -28.34 5.93 9.76
C LYS A 106 -29.08 6.05 8.41
N THR A 107 -28.48 6.66 7.40
CA THR A 107 -29.01 6.74 6.03
C THR A 107 -27.82 6.95 5.09
N ALA A 108 -27.35 5.89 4.43
CA ALA A 108 -26.38 6.04 3.36
C ALA A 108 -27.00 6.93 2.27
N PRO A 109 -26.39 8.07 1.91
CA PRO A 109 -26.85 8.85 0.78
C PRO A 109 -26.69 7.98 -0.48
N GLN A 110 -27.72 7.92 -1.33
CA GLN A 110 -27.53 7.44 -2.70
C GLN A 110 -26.62 8.46 -3.38
N THR A 111 -25.32 8.15 -3.45
CA THR A 111 -24.37 8.94 -4.23
C THR A 111 -24.65 8.68 -5.69
N GLN A 112 -25.22 9.67 -6.39
CA GLN A 112 -25.17 9.68 -7.84
C GLN A 112 -23.71 9.92 -8.23
N GLN A 113 -23.12 8.97 -8.95
CA GLN A 113 -21.80 9.17 -9.54
C GLN A 113 -21.94 10.10 -10.75
N GLU A 114 -21.27 11.24 -10.68
CA GLU A 114 -21.15 12.17 -11.78
C GLU A 114 -19.91 11.84 -12.61
N GLU A 115 -19.97 12.09 -13.91
CA GLU A 115 -18.80 11.96 -14.76
C GLU A 115 -17.68 12.89 -14.25
N TYR A 116 -16.50 12.33 -14.02
CA TYR A 116 -15.35 13.07 -13.56
C TYR A 116 -14.32 13.21 -14.67
N VAL A 117 -14.07 14.44 -15.08
CA VAL A 117 -13.02 14.76 -16.05
C VAL A 117 -11.70 14.96 -15.33
N MET A 118 -10.81 14.00 -15.45
CA MET A 118 -9.46 14.03 -14.84
C MET A 118 -8.63 15.16 -15.44
N THR A 119 -7.83 15.83 -14.61
CA THR A 119 -6.72 16.69 -15.03
C THR A 119 -5.66 15.87 -15.77
N GLN A 120 -4.71 16.53 -16.46
CA GLN A 120 -3.64 15.81 -17.15
C GLN A 120 -2.78 15.00 -16.17
N ALA A 121 -2.45 15.55 -15.00
CA ALA A 121 -1.68 14.85 -13.97
C ALA A 121 -2.42 13.60 -13.44
N GLU A 122 -3.73 13.69 -13.24
CA GLU A 122 -4.54 12.54 -12.84
C GLU A 122 -4.65 11.50 -13.95
N LYS A 123 -4.69 11.90 -15.21
CA LYS A 123 -4.65 10.96 -16.35
C LYS A 123 -3.32 10.23 -16.43
N ASP A 124 -2.19 10.93 -16.27
CA ASP A 124 -0.87 10.31 -16.27
C ASP A 124 -0.75 9.30 -15.11
N LEU A 125 -1.28 9.65 -13.93
CA LEU A 125 -1.30 8.77 -12.76
C LEU A 125 -2.24 7.58 -12.96
N TYR A 126 -3.40 7.77 -13.59
CA TYR A 126 -4.33 6.71 -13.97
C TYR A 126 -3.68 5.72 -14.94
N GLU A 127 -3.02 6.21 -16.00
CA GLU A 127 -2.31 5.39 -16.98
C GLU A 127 -1.18 4.59 -16.31
N TYR A 128 -0.44 5.24 -15.41
CA TYR A 128 0.61 4.57 -14.65
C TYR A 128 0.01 3.48 -13.72
N SER A 129 -1.08 3.77 -13.03
CA SER A 129 -1.79 2.80 -12.20
C SER A 129 -2.27 1.59 -13.02
N ALA A 130 -2.71 1.83 -14.27
CA ALA A 130 -3.10 0.76 -15.20
C ALA A 130 -1.91 -0.13 -15.59
N VAL A 131 -0.72 0.44 -15.75
CA VAL A 131 0.52 -0.33 -16.01
C VAL A 131 0.91 -1.15 -14.80
N VAL A 132 0.88 -0.58 -13.60
CA VAL A 132 1.19 -1.31 -12.36
C VAL A 132 0.21 -2.45 -12.13
N LEU A 133 -1.09 -2.21 -12.34
CA LEU A 133 -2.10 -3.28 -12.25
C LEU A 133 -1.82 -4.41 -13.25
N ALA A 134 -1.42 -4.07 -14.48
CA ALA A 134 -1.01 -5.06 -15.47
C ALA A 134 0.21 -5.88 -15.02
N ASP A 135 1.20 -5.26 -14.37
CA ASP A 135 2.35 -5.97 -13.81
C ASP A 135 1.95 -6.96 -12.74
N THR A 136 1.00 -6.57 -11.84
CA THR A 136 0.49 -7.47 -10.81
C THR A 136 -0.25 -8.64 -11.42
N GLU A 137 -1.04 -8.43 -12.48
CA GLU A 137 -1.73 -9.49 -13.20
C GLU A 137 -0.75 -10.52 -13.78
N ASP A 138 0.30 -10.04 -14.44
CA ASP A 138 1.31 -10.90 -15.05
C ASP A 138 2.11 -11.66 -13.97
N ALA A 139 2.53 -10.96 -12.90
CA ALA A 139 3.26 -11.55 -11.80
C ALA A 139 2.46 -12.65 -11.11
N TRP A 140 1.22 -12.38 -10.72
CA TRP A 140 0.41 -13.34 -9.98
C TRP A 140 -0.09 -14.50 -10.85
N SER A 141 -0.35 -14.27 -12.14
CA SER A 141 -0.65 -15.35 -13.09
C SER A 141 0.53 -16.32 -13.21
N GLU A 142 1.77 -15.81 -13.25
CA GLU A 142 2.98 -16.62 -13.32
C GLU A 142 3.24 -17.35 -11.99
N ILE A 143 3.23 -16.62 -10.86
CA ILE A 143 3.63 -17.15 -9.54
C ILE A 143 2.60 -18.16 -9.04
N LEU A 144 1.31 -17.82 -9.03
CA LEU A 144 0.24 -18.69 -8.56
C LEU A 144 0.02 -19.87 -9.52
N GLY A 145 0.25 -19.66 -10.83
CA GLY A 145 0.22 -20.74 -11.81
C GLY A 145 1.26 -21.84 -11.53
N LYS A 146 2.46 -21.48 -11.04
CA LYS A 146 3.48 -22.45 -10.61
C LYS A 146 3.05 -23.26 -9.39
N GLU A 147 2.21 -22.67 -8.53
CA GLU A 147 1.61 -23.36 -7.38
C GLU A 147 0.33 -24.14 -7.72
N GLY A 148 -0.08 -24.14 -9.00
CA GLY A 148 -1.31 -24.81 -9.46
C GLY A 148 -2.59 -24.08 -9.10
N ILE A 149 -2.50 -22.81 -8.75
CA ILE A 149 -3.63 -21.94 -8.39
C ILE A 149 -4.00 -21.10 -9.62
N ASN A 150 -5.27 -21.16 -10.02
CA ASN A 150 -5.77 -20.31 -11.09
C ASN A 150 -6.02 -18.89 -10.56
N TYR A 151 -5.28 -17.93 -11.07
CA TYR A 151 -5.43 -16.53 -10.71
C TYR A 151 -6.47 -15.84 -11.60
N THR A 152 -7.46 -15.22 -10.98
CA THR A 152 -8.41 -14.32 -11.65
C THR A 152 -8.07 -12.90 -11.20
N PRO A 153 -7.70 -11.97 -12.10
CA PRO A 153 -7.33 -10.61 -11.73
C PRO A 153 -8.43 -9.85 -10.99
N ALA A 154 -8.05 -9.03 -10.01
CA ALA A 154 -8.94 -8.06 -9.41
C ALA A 154 -9.27 -6.93 -10.39
N LYS A 155 -10.41 -6.27 -10.19
CA LYS A 155 -10.68 -4.99 -10.83
C LYS A 155 -10.23 -3.84 -9.94
N MET A 156 -9.99 -2.67 -10.54
CA MET A 156 -9.66 -1.45 -9.81
C MET A 156 -10.56 -0.30 -10.27
N ASP A 157 -11.27 0.29 -9.32
CA ASP A 157 -12.10 1.47 -9.55
C ASP A 157 -11.40 2.72 -8.99
N ILE A 158 -11.03 3.64 -9.86
CA ILE A 158 -10.52 4.96 -9.49
C ILE A 158 -11.73 5.88 -9.31
N PHE A 159 -11.86 6.47 -8.13
CA PHE A 159 -12.96 7.36 -7.82
C PHE A 159 -12.45 8.73 -7.33
N LYS A 160 -13.37 9.70 -7.25
CA LYS A 160 -13.11 11.02 -6.66
C LYS A 160 -14.12 11.31 -5.55
N ASP A 161 -13.64 11.78 -4.43
CA ASP A 161 -14.37 12.18 -3.23
C ASP A 161 -15.07 11.01 -2.51
N ALA A 162 -16.00 10.30 -3.15
CA ALA A 162 -16.74 9.21 -2.51
C ALA A 162 -17.24 8.16 -3.52
N ILE A 163 -17.47 6.94 -3.03
CA ILE A 163 -17.97 5.80 -3.83
C ILE A 163 -18.76 4.83 -2.96
N ASN A 164 -19.78 4.17 -3.53
CA ASN A 164 -20.43 2.99 -2.94
C ASN A 164 -19.73 1.72 -3.45
N THR A 165 -19.37 0.81 -2.54
CA THR A 165 -18.65 -0.42 -2.85
C THR A 165 -19.40 -1.63 -2.31
N GLY A 166 -18.97 -2.83 -2.67
CA GLY A 166 -19.50 -4.07 -2.07
C GLY A 166 -19.27 -4.16 -0.57
N CYS A 167 -18.24 -3.47 -0.06
CA CYS A 167 -17.92 -3.39 1.37
C CYS A 167 -18.55 -2.19 2.09
N GLY A 168 -19.35 -1.36 1.43
CA GLY A 168 -20.00 -0.20 2.00
C GLY A 168 -19.61 1.11 1.32
N PHE A 169 -19.96 2.25 1.97
CA PHE A 169 -19.64 3.58 1.48
C PHE A 169 -18.21 3.97 1.84
N ALA A 170 -17.44 4.45 0.87
CA ALA A 170 -16.07 4.92 1.06
C ALA A 170 -15.91 6.38 0.61
N GLN A 171 -14.96 7.08 1.23
CA GLN A 171 -14.57 8.45 0.90
C GLN A 171 -13.08 8.50 0.58
N ALA A 172 -12.61 9.55 -0.10
CA ALA A 172 -11.19 9.78 -0.39
C ALA A 172 -10.28 9.66 0.85
N GLY A 173 -10.81 10.08 2.02
CA GLY A 173 -10.11 9.95 3.30
C GLY A 173 -9.96 8.53 3.85
N THR A 174 -10.66 7.54 3.27
CA THR A 174 -10.49 6.12 3.65
C THR A 174 -9.12 5.58 3.21
N GLY A 175 -8.49 6.20 2.20
CA GLY A 175 -7.31 5.66 1.52
C GLY A 175 -7.69 4.59 0.50
N PRO A 176 -6.71 4.04 -0.22
CA PRO A 176 -6.88 2.84 -1.04
C PRO A 176 -7.28 1.63 -0.20
N PHE A 177 -8.07 0.74 -0.75
CA PHE A 177 -8.43 -0.52 -0.08
C PHE A 177 -8.90 -1.58 -1.07
N TYR A 178 -8.70 -2.83 -0.71
CA TYR A 178 -9.29 -3.98 -1.38
C TYR A 178 -10.59 -4.40 -0.71
N CYS A 179 -11.64 -4.63 -1.49
CA CYS A 179 -12.91 -5.18 -1.01
C CYS A 179 -13.05 -6.65 -1.45
N SER A 180 -13.08 -7.57 -0.50
CA SER A 180 -13.22 -9.01 -0.77
C SER A 180 -14.61 -9.42 -1.22
N VAL A 181 -15.64 -8.57 -1.02
CA VAL A 181 -17.03 -8.86 -1.39
C VAL A 181 -17.24 -8.77 -2.90
N ASP A 182 -16.62 -7.80 -3.55
CA ASP A 182 -16.73 -7.57 -4.99
C ASP A 182 -15.42 -7.77 -5.77
N ASN A 183 -14.34 -8.15 -5.08
CA ASN A 183 -13.01 -8.42 -5.64
C ASN A 183 -12.42 -7.21 -6.37
N LYS A 184 -12.54 -6.03 -5.77
CA LYS A 184 -12.06 -4.79 -6.34
C LYS A 184 -11.13 -4.04 -5.41
N VAL A 185 -10.15 -3.36 -6.01
CA VAL A 185 -9.38 -2.29 -5.37
C VAL A 185 -10.09 -0.97 -5.64
N TYR A 186 -10.20 -0.14 -4.62
CA TYR A 186 -10.77 1.21 -4.69
C TYR A 186 -9.73 2.24 -4.32
N MET A 187 -9.61 3.31 -5.11
CA MET A 187 -8.56 4.30 -4.90
C MET A 187 -8.96 5.70 -5.38
N ASP A 188 -8.77 6.70 -4.53
CA ASP A 188 -8.73 8.11 -4.94
C ASP A 188 -7.27 8.52 -5.18
N LEU A 189 -6.96 8.99 -6.40
CA LEU A 189 -5.59 9.35 -6.79
C LEU A 189 -4.98 10.47 -5.95
N SER A 190 -5.78 11.27 -5.24
CA SER A 190 -5.28 12.29 -4.32
C SER A 190 -4.50 11.71 -3.15
N PHE A 191 -4.69 10.43 -2.83
CA PHE A 191 -3.99 9.74 -1.76
C PHE A 191 -2.46 9.79 -1.91
N PHE A 192 -1.94 9.66 -3.12
CA PHE A 192 -0.49 9.70 -3.36
C PHE A 192 0.13 11.05 -3.02
N ASN A 193 -0.58 12.15 -3.31
CA ASN A 193 -0.14 13.48 -2.89
C ASN A 193 -0.11 13.60 -1.36
N ASN A 194 -1.07 12.99 -0.67
CA ASN A 194 -1.13 13.02 0.79
C ASN A 194 0.01 12.20 1.42
N LEU A 195 0.39 11.05 0.82
CA LEU A 195 1.54 10.27 1.29
C LEU A 195 2.82 11.09 1.31
N VAL A 196 3.05 11.90 0.27
CA VAL A 196 4.23 12.76 0.20
C VAL A 196 4.09 13.99 1.11
N ASN A 197 3.00 14.74 0.99
CA ASN A 197 2.86 16.04 1.64
C ASN A 197 2.52 15.93 3.12
N ASP A 198 1.63 15.00 3.48
CA ASP A 198 1.11 14.88 4.85
C ASP A 198 1.88 13.82 5.65
N PHE A 199 2.31 12.73 5.05
CA PHE A 199 3.00 11.65 5.76
C PHE A 199 4.52 11.75 5.63
N GLY A 200 5.04 12.42 4.59
CA GLY A 200 6.47 12.63 4.37
C GLY A 200 7.17 11.45 3.70
N ALA A 201 6.42 10.68 2.91
CA ALA A 201 7.01 9.68 2.03
C ALA A 201 8.01 10.35 1.06
N LYS A 202 9.07 9.63 0.68
CA LYS A 202 9.99 10.09 -0.37
C LYS A 202 9.22 10.29 -1.66
N ASN A 203 9.33 11.48 -2.26
CA ASN A 203 8.63 11.77 -3.50
C ASN A 203 9.18 10.92 -4.66
N GLY A 204 8.29 10.21 -5.33
CA GLY A 204 8.59 9.37 -6.47
C GLY A 204 7.35 8.66 -6.98
N ASP A 205 7.43 8.00 -8.11
CA ASP A 205 6.28 7.32 -8.72
C ASP A 205 6.12 5.87 -8.22
N PHE A 206 7.18 5.26 -7.70
CA PHE A 206 7.12 3.89 -7.21
C PHE A 206 6.25 3.69 -5.95
N ILE A 207 5.88 4.78 -5.26
CA ILE A 207 4.84 4.79 -4.21
C ILE A 207 3.54 4.14 -4.73
N VAL A 208 3.16 4.46 -5.98
CA VAL A 208 1.95 3.92 -6.63
C VAL A 208 2.06 2.40 -6.79
N SER A 209 3.23 1.91 -7.22
CA SER A 209 3.48 0.47 -7.36
C SER A 209 3.38 -0.25 -6.03
N TYR A 210 3.97 0.31 -4.95
CA TYR A 210 3.88 -0.28 -3.62
C TYR A 210 2.43 -0.39 -3.15
N VAL A 211 1.66 0.70 -3.22
CA VAL A 211 0.28 0.75 -2.72
C VAL A 211 -0.62 -0.21 -3.50
N ILE A 212 -0.59 -0.16 -4.84
CA ILE A 212 -1.42 -1.06 -5.68
C ILE A 212 -1.03 -2.51 -5.43
N SER A 213 0.27 -2.81 -5.34
CA SER A 213 0.73 -4.18 -5.09
C SER A 213 0.33 -4.70 -3.71
N HIS A 214 0.25 -3.82 -2.69
CA HIS A 214 -0.25 -4.16 -1.36
C HIS A 214 -1.74 -4.53 -1.40
N GLU A 215 -2.57 -3.70 -2.03
CA GLU A 215 -4.01 -3.98 -2.17
C GLU A 215 -4.28 -5.24 -3.01
N ILE A 216 -3.48 -5.48 -4.05
CA ILE A 216 -3.53 -6.74 -4.80
C ILE A 216 -3.00 -7.91 -3.95
N GLY A 217 -2.11 -7.68 -2.99
CA GLY A 217 -1.73 -8.66 -1.99
C GLY A 217 -2.94 -9.18 -1.21
N HIS A 218 -3.87 -8.31 -0.79
CA HIS A 218 -5.13 -8.73 -0.18
C HIS A 218 -6.02 -9.54 -1.13
N HIS A 219 -6.01 -9.22 -2.43
CA HIS A 219 -6.68 -10.05 -3.42
C HIS A 219 -6.05 -11.45 -3.52
N VAL A 220 -4.73 -11.56 -3.49
CA VAL A 220 -4.02 -12.86 -3.46
C VAL A 220 -4.40 -13.65 -2.21
N GLN A 221 -4.48 -13.01 -1.04
CA GLN A 221 -4.97 -13.64 0.20
C GLN A 221 -6.40 -14.15 0.05
N ASN A 222 -7.25 -13.44 -0.69
CA ASN A 222 -8.61 -13.87 -0.98
C ASN A 222 -8.62 -15.09 -1.93
N VAL A 223 -7.89 -15.04 -3.04
CA VAL A 223 -7.78 -16.14 -4.02
C VAL A 223 -7.21 -17.42 -3.40
N THR A 224 -6.27 -17.28 -2.46
CA THR A 224 -5.63 -18.41 -1.76
C THR A 224 -6.43 -18.92 -0.55
N GLY A 225 -7.57 -18.29 -0.21
CA GLY A 225 -8.44 -18.68 0.90
C GLY A 225 -7.95 -18.24 2.29
N ILE A 226 -6.87 -17.46 2.36
CA ILE A 226 -6.38 -16.89 3.62
C ILE A 226 -7.38 -15.87 4.18
N MET A 227 -7.95 -15.02 3.32
CA MET A 227 -8.95 -14.03 3.74
C MET A 227 -10.18 -14.68 4.38
N ASP A 228 -10.68 -15.78 3.83
CA ASP A 228 -11.80 -16.54 4.42
C ASP A 228 -11.49 -17.07 5.81
N GLN A 229 -10.27 -17.58 6.01
CA GLN A 229 -9.83 -18.10 7.31
C GLN A 229 -9.64 -16.96 8.32
N TYR A 230 -9.05 -15.85 7.89
CA TYR A 230 -8.93 -14.61 8.68
C TYR A 230 -10.30 -14.14 9.16
N GLN A 231 -11.27 -13.97 8.26
CA GLN A 231 -12.62 -13.50 8.61
C GLN A 231 -13.34 -14.43 9.61
N LYS A 232 -13.20 -15.76 9.47
CA LYS A 232 -13.76 -16.72 10.42
C LYS A 232 -13.14 -16.62 11.81
N LEU A 233 -11.84 -16.32 11.91
CA LEU A 233 -11.14 -16.13 13.18
C LEU A 233 -11.52 -14.80 13.82
N MET A 234 -11.62 -13.71 13.03
CA MET A 234 -12.00 -12.38 13.50
C MET A 234 -13.33 -12.36 14.27
N GLN A 235 -14.30 -13.20 13.88
CA GLN A 235 -15.60 -13.30 14.56
C GLN A 235 -15.53 -13.89 15.98
N LYS A 236 -14.43 -14.56 16.34
CA LYS A 236 -14.30 -15.34 17.58
C LYS A 236 -13.32 -14.73 18.57
N LEU A 237 -12.47 -13.82 18.13
CA LEU A 237 -11.38 -13.28 18.92
C LEU A 237 -11.77 -11.96 19.62
N PRO A 238 -11.26 -11.70 20.84
CA PRO A 238 -11.34 -10.37 21.44
C PRO A 238 -10.50 -9.35 20.67
N GLU A 239 -10.77 -8.07 20.86
CA GLU A 239 -10.21 -6.96 20.06
C GLU A 239 -8.67 -7.01 19.94
N LYS A 240 -7.95 -7.14 21.06
CA LYS A 240 -6.49 -7.20 21.04
C LYS A 240 -5.95 -8.34 20.17
N GLU A 241 -6.59 -9.49 20.19
CA GLU A 241 -6.19 -10.64 19.39
C GLU A 241 -6.61 -10.48 17.92
N ARG A 242 -7.74 -9.81 17.66
CA ARG A 242 -8.14 -9.41 16.29
C ARG A 242 -7.12 -8.47 15.69
N ASN A 243 -6.70 -7.43 16.42
CA ASN A 243 -5.70 -6.49 15.96
C ASN A 243 -4.37 -7.20 15.63
N ALA A 244 -3.90 -8.07 16.52
CA ALA A 244 -2.69 -8.86 16.28
C ALA A 244 -2.83 -9.79 15.05
N LEU A 245 -4.01 -10.35 14.82
CA LEU A 245 -4.29 -11.17 13.62
C LEU A 245 -4.31 -10.29 12.36
N THR A 246 -4.87 -9.08 12.44
CA THR A 246 -4.89 -8.13 11.33
C THR A 246 -3.47 -7.70 10.96
N VAL A 247 -2.60 -7.39 11.93
CA VAL A 247 -1.18 -7.10 11.68
C VAL A 247 -0.53 -8.23 10.86
N ARG A 248 -0.82 -9.48 11.14
CA ARG A 248 -0.28 -10.61 10.36
C ARG A 248 -0.76 -10.62 8.92
N LEU A 249 -2.04 -10.31 8.70
CA LEU A 249 -2.61 -10.19 7.36
C LEU A 249 -1.93 -9.06 6.56
N GLU A 250 -1.76 -7.91 7.18
CA GLU A 250 -1.16 -6.72 6.58
C GLU A 250 0.32 -6.90 6.24
N LEU A 251 1.10 -7.46 7.17
CA LEU A 251 2.51 -7.77 6.92
C LEU A 251 2.69 -8.81 5.80
N GLN A 252 1.75 -9.74 5.65
CA GLN A 252 1.75 -10.65 4.52
C GLN A 252 1.45 -9.89 3.21
N ALA A 253 0.54 -8.91 3.21
CA ALA A 253 0.29 -8.06 2.04
C ALA A 253 1.52 -7.22 1.68
N ASP A 254 2.28 -6.70 2.66
CA ASP A 254 3.57 -6.04 2.42
C ASP A 254 4.59 -7.00 1.79
N TYR A 255 4.67 -8.25 2.25
CA TYR A 255 5.50 -9.28 1.61
C TYR A 255 5.12 -9.49 0.15
N LEU A 256 3.83 -9.64 -0.13
CA LEU A 256 3.32 -9.86 -1.48
C LEU A 256 3.57 -8.64 -2.38
N ALA A 257 3.53 -7.43 -1.85
CA ALA A 257 3.95 -6.22 -2.57
C ALA A 257 5.46 -6.26 -2.91
N GLY A 258 6.29 -6.75 -1.99
CA GLY A 258 7.71 -6.98 -2.25
C GLY A 258 7.96 -8.00 -3.35
N VAL A 259 7.18 -9.08 -3.41
CA VAL A 259 7.25 -10.10 -4.48
C VAL A 259 6.96 -9.47 -5.85
N VAL A 260 5.94 -8.60 -5.96
CA VAL A 260 5.65 -7.86 -7.20
C VAL A 260 6.80 -6.95 -7.58
N ALA A 261 7.36 -6.21 -6.62
CA ALA A 261 8.51 -5.34 -6.86
C ALA A 261 9.73 -6.14 -7.38
N ARG A 262 9.95 -7.36 -6.87
CA ARG A 262 10.99 -8.26 -7.40
C ARG A 262 10.69 -8.68 -8.84
N TYR A 263 9.46 -9.02 -9.16
CA TYR A 263 9.06 -9.32 -10.53
C TYR A 263 9.34 -8.13 -11.46
N GLN A 264 8.94 -6.91 -11.07
CA GLN A 264 9.22 -5.69 -11.83
C GLN A 264 10.72 -5.42 -12.00
N HIS A 265 11.51 -5.65 -10.95
CA HIS A 265 12.98 -5.58 -11.01
C HIS A 265 13.57 -6.55 -12.03
N ASP A 266 13.15 -7.81 -11.99
CA ASP A 266 13.69 -8.86 -12.88
C ASP A 266 13.29 -8.64 -14.36
N LYS A 267 12.18 -7.92 -14.60
CA LYS A 267 11.78 -7.44 -15.94
C LYS A 267 12.55 -6.18 -16.39
N GLY A 268 13.36 -5.58 -15.51
CA GLY A 268 14.11 -4.35 -15.81
C GLY A 268 13.25 -3.08 -15.87
N TYR A 269 12.12 -3.07 -15.17
CA TYR A 269 11.17 -1.95 -15.16
C TYR A 269 11.55 -0.87 -14.16
N LEU A 270 12.32 -1.23 -13.13
CA LEU A 270 12.71 -0.30 -12.07
C LEU A 270 13.88 0.60 -12.48
N ASP A 271 13.90 1.78 -11.91
CA ASP A 271 15.03 2.71 -11.89
C ASP A 271 15.72 2.71 -10.51
N GLU A 272 16.89 3.33 -10.45
CA GLU A 272 17.64 3.48 -9.20
C GLU A 272 16.86 4.38 -8.22
N GLY A 273 16.55 3.86 -7.04
CA GLY A 273 15.82 4.57 -5.99
C GLY A 273 14.37 4.15 -5.81
N ASP A 274 13.77 3.41 -6.77
CA ASP A 274 12.36 2.98 -6.68
C ASP A 274 12.09 2.16 -5.43
N ILE A 275 12.96 1.20 -5.12
CA ILE A 275 12.82 0.39 -3.89
C ILE A 275 12.92 1.24 -2.62
N ASP A 276 13.77 2.29 -2.61
CA ASP A 276 13.86 3.21 -1.48
C ASP A 276 12.57 4.04 -1.30
N GLU A 277 11.85 4.33 -2.38
CA GLU A 277 10.56 5.00 -2.33
C GLU A 277 9.50 4.11 -1.68
N ALA A 278 9.43 2.84 -2.07
CA ALA A 278 8.55 1.86 -1.44
C ALA A 278 8.86 1.68 0.06
N ILE A 279 10.16 1.54 0.41
CA ILE A 279 10.60 1.42 1.81
C ILE A 279 10.23 2.67 2.60
N SER A 280 10.44 3.87 2.04
CA SER A 280 10.03 5.13 2.67
C SER A 280 8.53 5.20 2.88
N THR A 281 7.74 4.72 1.93
CA THR A 281 6.28 4.67 2.02
C THR A 281 5.85 3.71 3.13
N ALA A 282 6.33 2.47 3.12
CA ALA A 282 6.05 1.48 4.17
C ALA A 282 6.41 2.01 5.57
N TRP A 283 7.50 2.76 5.68
CA TRP A 283 7.95 3.35 6.94
C TRP A 283 6.98 4.40 7.47
N VAL A 284 6.56 5.36 6.64
CA VAL A 284 5.75 6.51 7.12
C VAL A 284 4.29 6.15 7.40
N ILE A 285 3.82 5.01 6.91
CA ILE A 285 2.46 4.50 7.15
C ILE A 285 2.41 3.34 8.16
N GLY A 286 3.48 3.09 8.90
CA GLY A 286 3.43 2.20 10.08
C GLY A 286 2.58 2.80 11.19
N ASP A 287 1.88 1.95 11.94
CA ASP A 287 0.97 2.37 13.02
C ASP A 287 1.67 3.23 14.07
N ASP A 288 2.91 2.90 14.40
CA ASP A 288 3.75 3.66 15.33
C ASP A 288 4.09 5.07 14.81
N ALA A 289 4.41 5.20 13.53
CA ALA A 289 4.69 6.50 12.90
C ALA A 289 3.42 7.37 12.84
N ILE A 290 2.30 6.78 12.40
CA ILE A 290 1.01 7.49 12.28
C ILE A 290 0.52 7.95 13.66
N GLN A 291 0.51 7.07 14.66
CA GLN A 291 0.04 7.40 16.01
C GLN A 291 0.94 8.44 16.68
N LYS A 292 2.26 8.29 16.57
CA LYS A 292 3.21 9.29 17.10
C LYS A 292 3.00 10.66 16.47
N LYS A 293 2.74 10.72 15.16
CA LYS A 293 2.48 11.97 14.44
C LYS A 293 1.13 12.58 14.82
N GLY A 294 0.08 11.77 14.94
CA GLY A 294 -1.28 12.24 15.19
C GLY A 294 -1.56 12.62 16.64
N GLN A 295 -1.04 11.83 17.59
CA GLN A 295 -1.37 11.97 19.02
C GLN A 295 -0.16 12.09 19.95
N GLY A 296 1.08 11.97 19.43
CA GLY A 296 2.31 12.13 20.18
C GLY A 296 2.79 10.90 20.96
N TYR A 297 2.01 9.84 21.03
CA TYR A 297 2.34 8.56 21.69
C TYR A 297 1.81 7.38 20.90
N VAL A 298 2.25 6.17 21.24
CA VAL A 298 1.85 4.92 20.57
C VAL A 298 1.08 4.01 21.53
N VAL A 299 0.15 3.21 20.97
CA VAL A 299 -0.66 2.21 21.67
C VAL A 299 -0.53 0.89 20.92
N PRO A 300 0.49 0.06 21.23
CA PRO A 300 0.79 -1.14 20.43
C PRO A 300 -0.38 -2.14 20.30
N GLU A 301 -1.24 -2.24 21.32
CA GLU A 301 -2.41 -3.13 21.28
C GLU A 301 -3.47 -2.72 20.23
N SER A 302 -3.45 -1.47 19.79
CA SER A 302 -4.36 -0.95 18.76
C SER A 302 -3.79 -1.00 17.35
N TYR A 303 -2.58 -1.52 17.15
CA TYR A 303 -2.00 -1.66 15.83
C TYR A 303 -2.78 -2.66 14.99
N THR A 304 -3.02 -2.28 13.75
CA THR A 304 -3.71 -3.12 12.76
C THR A 304 -2.87 -3.37 11.52
N HIS A 305 -1.88 -2.50 11.22
CA HIS A 305 -0.96 -2.66 10.08
C HIS A 305 0.45 -3.10 10.50
N GLY A 306 0.79 -2.93 11.76
CA GLY A 306 2.13 -3.17 12.27
C GLY A 306 3.00 -1.92 12.32
N THR A 307 4.19 -2.07 12.90
CA THR A 307 5.15 -0.98 13.01
C THR A 307 5.83 -0.68 11.68
N SER A 308 6.36 0.53 11.54
CA SER A 308 7.20 0.94 10.41
C SER A 308 8.29 -0.09 10.10
N GLU A 309 8.97 -0.59 11.14
CA GLU A 309 10.04 -1.58 11.00
C GLU A 309 9.51 -2.92 10.48
N GLN A 310 8.37 -3.40 10.99
CA GLN A 310 7.76 -4.65 10.55
C GLN A 310 7.34 -4.57 9.07
N ARG A 311 6.65 -3.51 8.67
CA ARG A 311 6.21 -3.30 7.28
C ARG A 311 7.38 -3.28 6.30
N VAL A 312 8.43 -2.51 6.59
CA VAL A 312 9.65 -2.47 5.77
C VAL A 312 10.31 -3.84 5.70
N ARG A 313 10.44 -4.54 6.84
CA ARG A 313 11.05 -5.87 6.90
C ARG A 313 10.33 -6.87 6.00
N TRP A 314 9.01 -6.92 6.08
CA TRP A 314 8.21 -7.87 5.30
C TRP A 314 8.20 -7.53 3.83
N TYR A 315 8.13 -6.26 3.45
CA TYR A 315 8.30 -5.83 2.07
C TYR A 315 9.66 -6.25 1.50
N GLN A 316 10.75 -5.97 2.23
CA GLN A 316 12.10 -6.35 1.81
C GLN A 316 12.26 -7.87 1.71
N LYS A 317 11.66 -8.62 2.64
CA LYS A 317 11.67 -10.08 2.62
C LYS A 317 10.99 -10.63 1.38
N GLY A 318 9.83 -10.09 1.00
CA GLY A 318 9.14 -10.43 -0.24
C GLY A 318 9.96 -10.10 -1.48
N PHE A 319 10.60 -8.92 -1.51
CA PHE A 319 11.49 -8.52 -2.59
C PHE A 319 12.71 -9.45 -2.74
N GLN A 320 13.27 -9.91 -1.63
CA GLN A 320 14.40 -10.84 -1.65
C GLN A 320 14.00 -12.24 -2.11
N ALA A 321 12.87 -12.74 -1.66
CA ALA A 321 12.36 -14.06 -2.00
C ALA A 321 11.86 -14.14 -3.46
N GLY A 322 11.03 -13.18 -3.88
CA GLY A 322 10.43 -13.15 -5.22
C GLY A 322 9.39 -14.25 -5.47
N ASP A 323 8.98 -14.99 -4.44
CA ASP A 323 8.00 -16.08 -4.50
C ASP A 323 7.21 -16.20 -3.18
N LEU A 324 6.45 -17.29 -3.00
CA LEU A 324 5.63 -17.52 -1.80
C LEU A 324 6.34 -18.37 -0.73
N SER A 325 7.64 -18.62 -0.84
CA SER A 325 8.36 -19.55 0.06
C SER A 325 8.41 -19.08 1.52
N GLU A 326 8.38 -17.77 1.77
CA GLU A 326 8.55 -17.17 3.08
C GLU A 326 7.38 -16.24 3.51
N TRP A 327 6.23 -16.34 2.87
CA TRP A 327 5.09 -15.44 3.06
C TRP A 327 4.24 -15.70 4.32
N ASP A 328 4.50 -16.81 5.04
CA ASP A 328 3.68 -17.20 6.20
C ASP A 328 3.96 -16.30 7.40
N THR A 329 3.07 -15.35 7.65
CA THR A 329 3.07 -14.48 8.83
C THR A 329 2.22 -15.04 9.98
N PHE A 330 1.35 -16.03 9.70
CA PHE A 330 0.35 -16.49 10.67
C PHE A 330 0.89 -17.50 11.68
N ASN A 331 1.88 -18.30 11.29
CA ASN A 331 2.43 -19.37 12.14
C ASN A 331 3.75 -18.97 12.82
N LEU A 332 4.18 -17.71 12.71
CA LEU A 332 5.40 -17.21 13.35
C LEU A 332 5.15 -16.76 14.79
N ASP A 333 6.19 -16.83 15.63
CA ASP A 333 6.20 -16.14 16.91
C ASP A 333 6.06 -14.62 16.70
N PRO A 334 5.31 -13.88 17.55
CA PRO A 334 5.18 -12.42 17.41
C PRO A 334 6.51 -11.66 17.35
N SER A 335 7.57 -12.18 17.96
CA SER A 335 8.91 -11.59 17.91
C SER A 335 9.60 -11.74 16.56
N GLN A 336 9.08 -12.56 15.65
CA GLN A 336 9.60 -12.81 14.32
C GLN A 336 8.89 -12.00 13.21
N LEU A 337 7.83 -11.28 13.58
CA LEU A 337 7.05 -10.45 12.66
C LEU A 337 7.77 -9.14 12.31
#